data_fff48d937ca9ba346c75b83fb8043aa9
#
_entry.id   fff48d937ca9ba346c75b83fb8043aa9
#
_cell.length_a   1.000
_cell.length_b   1.000
_cell.length_c   1.000
_cell.angle_alpha   90.00
_cell.angle_beta   90.00
_cell.angle_gamma   90.00
#
_symmetry.space_group_name_H-M   'P 1'
#
loop_
_entity.id
_entity.type
_entity.pdbx_description
1 polymer ?
#
loop_
_entity_poly.entity_id
_entity_poly.type
_entity_poly.pdbx_seq_one_letter_code
_entity_poly.pdbx_strand_id
1 'polypeptide(L)'
;MAPPAPVGKAGYFANSDLQNVWKDLEARQVLNKRVLEGGSHSINIRIVRPTDAPLMHANSLDIWLVTAGTATAVTGGELVGMKKRPNGDDAEGSSIKAGSEQPLKGGDVLYVPPGVPHGFKDIAGFRAFLIRFDTK
;
A
#
# COMPACT_ATOMS: atom_id res chain seq x y z
N MET A 1 -8.75 -4.43 15.45
CA MET A 1 -9.76 -3.72 14.65
C MET A 1 -9.31 -2.31 14.35
N ALA A 2 -9.46 -1.86 13.13
CA ALA A 2 -9.04 -0.51 12.76
C ALA A 2 -10.00 0.53 13.32
N PRO A 3 -9.49 1.70 13.79
CA PRO A 3 -10.35 2.76 14.28
C PRO A 3 -11.27 3.30 13.19
N PRO A 4 -12.55 3.55 13.52
CA PRO A 4 -13.46 4.14 12.54
C PRO A 4 -13.10 5.60 12.26
N ALA A 5 -13.45 6.06 11.05
CA ALA A 5 -13.27 7.46 10.70
C ALA A 5 -14.16 8.33 11.58
N PRO A 6 -13.67 9.49 12.05
CA PRO A 6 -14.49 10.40 12.83
C PRO A 6 -15.62 11.00 11.98
N VAL A 7 -16.74 11.30 12.64
CA VAL A 7 -17.90 11.91 12.02
C VAL A 7 -18.17 13.26 12.71
N GLY A 8 -18.37 14.30 11.91
CA GLY A 8 -18.66 15.63 12.42
C GLY A 8 -17.47 16.38 13.00
N LYS A 9 -16.28 15.83 12.92
CA LYS A 9 -15.03 16.49 13.34
C LYS A 9 -13.85 15.96 12.55
N ALA A 10 -12.77 16.72 12.51
CA ALA A 10 -11.53 16.28 11.85
C ALA A 10 -10.81 15.21 12.66
N GLY A 11 -10.04 14.36 11.98
CA GLY A 11 -9.09 13.45 12.59
C GLY A 11 -7.68 14.02 12.52
N TYR A 12 -6.86 13.71 13.51
CA TYR A 12 -5.47 14.18 13.55
C TYR A 12 -4.55 13.06 13.97
N PHE A 13 -3.43 12.93 13.26
CA PHE A 13 -2.40 11.93 13.53
C PHE A 13 -1.06 12.66 13.68
N ALA A 14 -0.52 12.67 14.90
CA ALA A 14 0.75 13.32 15.15
C ALA A 14 1.89 12.55 14.46
N ASN A 15 2.83 13.27 13.88
CA ASN A 15 3.98 12.64 13.22
C ASN A 15 4.77 11.72 14.15
N SER A 16 4.93 12.10 15.42
CA SER A 16 5.63 11.26 16.40
C SER A 16 4.95 9.91 16.60
N ASP A 17 3.61 9.88 16.62
CA ASP A 17 2.85 8.64 16.75
C ASP A 17 2.99 7.79 15.49
N LEU A 18 2.92 8.42 14.33
CA LEU A 18 3.09 7.72 13.04
C LEU A 18 4.47 7.11 12.92
N GLN A 19 5.53 7.83 13.30
CA GLN A 19 6.89 7.30 13.28
C GLN A 19 7.03 6.08 14.19
N ASN A 20 6.37 6.07 15.34
CA ASN A 20 6.37 4.91 16.22
C ASN A 20 5.66 3.72 15.58
N VAL A 21 4.61 3.94 14.81
CA VAL A 21 3.95 2.87 14.06
C VAL A 21 4.90 2.27 13.03
N TRP A 22 5.61 3.07 12.24
CA TRP A 22 6.58 2.54 11.28
C TRP A 22 7.68 1.75 11.96
N LYS A 23 8.23 2.24 13.09
CA LYS A 23 9.24 1.51 13.85
C LYS A 23 8.74 0.14 14.32
N ASP A 24 7.50 0.08 14.79
CA ASP A 24 6.89 -1.16 15.22
C ASP A 24 6.69 -2.13 14.06
N LEU A 25 6.20 -1.65 12.92
CA LEU A 25 6.04 -2.49 11.72
C LEU A 25 7.39 -3.07 11.27
N GLU A 26 8.43 -2.25 11.25
CA GLU A 26 9.78 -2.68 10.88
C GLU A 26 10.33 -3.73 11.85
N ALA A 27 10.14 -3.51 13.15
CA ALA A 27 10.64 -4.44 14.17
C ALA A 27 9.94 -5.80 14.10
N ARG A 28 8.63 -5.81 13.85
CA ARG A 28 7.83 -7.04 13.79
C ARG A 28 7.73 -7.63 12.38
N GLN A 29 8.24 -6.95 11.36
CA GLN A 29 8.09 -7.33 9.95
C GLN A 29 6.63 -7.54 9.58
N VAL A 30 5.77 -6.68 10.07
CA VAL A 30 4.35 -6.58 9.72
C VAL A 30 4.19 -5.43 8.74
N LEU A 31 3.52 -5.66 7.61
CA LEU A 31 3.55 -4.70 6.51
C LEU A 31 2.56 -3.55 6.63
N ASN A 32 1.52 -3.69 7.44
CA ASN A 32 0.41 -2.74 7.42
C ASN A 32 -0.20 -2.52 8.82
N LYS A 33 -0.53 -1.26 9.10
CA LYS A 33 -1.46 -0.92 10.17
C LYS A 33 -2.47 0.09 9.64
N ARG A 34 -3.74 -0.30 9.62
CA ARG A 34 -4.81 0.63 9.26
C ARG A 34 -5.13 1.52 10.46
N VAL A 35 -5.03 2.82 10.26
CA VAL A 35 -5.25 3.81 11.33
C VAL A 35 -6.58 4.54 11.20
N LEU A 36 -7.26 4.37 10.07
CA LEU A 36 -8.59 4.94 9.84
C LEU A 36 -9.37 4.06 8.88
N GLU A 37 -10.59 3.68 9.30
CA GLU A 37 -11.51 2.90 8.46
C GLU A 37 -12.77 3.73 8.22
N GLY A 38 -12.95 4.17 6.96
CA GLY A 38 -14.09 5.02 6.58
C GLY A 38 -15.20 4.29 5.82
N GLY A 39 -15.10 2.97 5.68
CA GLY A 39 -16.04 2.18 4.88
C GLY A 39 -15.66 2.18 3.40
N SER A 40 -15.73 3.33 2.74
CA SER A 40 -15.36 3.47 1.33
C SER A 40 -13.89 3.89 1.13
N HIS A 41 -13.19 4.19 2.21
CA HIS A 41 -11.79 4.64 2.17
C HIS A 41 -11.07 4.25 3.44
N SER A 42 -9.74 4.21 3.39
CA SER A 42 -8.93 3.90 4.55
C SER A 42 -7.58 4.61 4.49
N ILE A 43 -6.99 4.85 5.65
CA ILE A 43 -5.60 5.31 5.77
C ILE A 43 -4.80 4.20 6.42
N ASN A 44 -3.73 3.80 5.77
CA ASN A 44 -2.88 2.69 6.20
C ASN A 44 -1.44 3.18 6.30
N ILE A 45 -0.76 2.74 7.36
CA ILE A 45 0.67 2.94 7.53
C ILE A 45 1.35 1.69 6.98
N ARG A 46 2.33 1.89 6.09
CA ARG A 46 2.89 0.77 5.33
C ARG A 46 4.41 0.74 5.36
N ILE A 47 4.92 -0.48 5.45
CA ILE A 47 6.21 -0.87 4.92
C ILE A 47 5.97 -1.92 3.83
N VAL A 48 7.01 -2.25 3.07
CA VAL A 48 6.96 -3.31 2.06
C VAL A 48 8.15 -4.23 2.29
N ARG A 49 7.92 -5.53 2.21
CA ARG A 49 8.95 -6.55 2.39
C ARG A 49 9.33 -7.15 1.04
N PRO A 50 10.58 -7.59 0.85
CA PRO A 50 10.98 -8.25 -0.41
C PRO A 50 10.15 -9.50 -0.75
N THR A 51 9.55 -10.12 0.26
CA THR A 51 8.73 -11.33 0.10
C THR A 51 7.26 -11.04 -0.19
N ASP A 52 6.85 -9.77 -0.17
CA ASP A 52 5.45 -9.44 -0.43
C ASP A 52 5.12 -9.67 -1.90
N ALA A 53 4.04 -10.40 -2.14
CA ALA A 53 3.58 -10.70 -3.50
C ALA A 53 3.02 -9.44 -4.17
N PRO A 54 3.19 -9.28 -5.50
CA PRO A 54 2.49 -8.24 -6.22
C PRO A 54 0.99 -8.52 -6.24
N LEU A 55 0.21 -7.45 -6.24
CA LEU A 55 -1.24 -7.50 -6.12
C LEU A 55 -1.92 -6.73 -7.26
N MET A 56 -3.21 -6.99 -7.41
CA MET A 56 -4.09 -6.23 -8.29
C MET A 56 -5.45 -6.12 -7.60
N HIS A 57 -5.97 -4.90 -7.48
CA HIS A 57 -7.28 -4.65 -6.87
C HIS A 57 -8.29 -4.32 -7.95
N ALA A 58 -9.37 -5.11 -8.05
CA ALA A 58 -10.39 -4.91 -9.07
C ALA A 58 -11.27 -3.69 -8.78
N ASN A 59 -11.55 -3.42 -7.51
CA ASN A 59 -12.58 -2.49 -7.07
C ASN A 59 -12.07 -1.40 -6.13
N SER A 60 -10.78 -1.13 -6.14
CA SER A 60 -10.21 -0.04 -5.35
C SER A 60 -8.99 0.57 -6.04
N LEU A 61 -8.74 1.83 -5.74
CA LEU A 61 -7.51 2.50 -6.13
C LEU A 61 -6.63 2.73 -4.91
N ASP A 62 -5.33 2.80 -5.16
CA ASP A 62 -4.33 3.03 -4.11
C ASP A 62 -3.56 4.31 -4.40
N ILE A 63 -3.38 5.13 -3.36
CA ILE A 63 -2.49 6.29 -3.39
C ILE A 63 -1.39 6.05 -2.37
N TRP A 64 -0.16 5.92 -2.83
CA TRP A 64 1.02 5.76 -1.99
C TRP A 64 1.70 7.10 -1.81
N LEU A 65 1.82 7.55 -0.57
CA LEU A 65 2.56 8.76 -0.21
C LEU A 65 3.84 8.31 0.48
N VAL A 66 4.96 8.40 -0.23
CA VAL A 66 6.26 7.94 0.30
C VAL A 66 6.80 8.96 1.28
N THR A 67 7.13 8.53 2.49
CA THR A 67 7.62 9.43 3.54
C THR A 67 9.10 9.26 3.82
N ALA A 68 9.68 8.09 3.55
CA ALA A 68 11.11 7.83 3.80
C ALA A 68 11.58 6.64 2.97
N GLY A 69 12.89 6.55 2.82
CA GLY A 69 13.53 5.43 2.13
C GLY A 69 13.32 5.45 0.63
N THR A 70 13.64 4.31 0.01
CA THR A 70 13.56 4.12 -1.44
C THR A 70 12.99 2.75 -1.77
N ALA A 71 12.37 2.66 -2.93
CA ALA A 71 11.94 1.40 -3.54
C ALA A 71 11.74 1.65 -5.03
N THR A 72 11.61 0.58 -5.80
CA THR A 72 11.19 0.66 -7.19
C THR A 72 9.79 0.05 -7.31
N ALA A 73 8.82 0.86 -7.73
CA ALA A 73 7.49 0.37 -8.04
C ALA A 73 7.50 -0.31 -9.41
N VAL A 74 6.87 -1.47 -9.49
CA VAL A 74 6.62 -2.18 -10.74
C VAL A 74 5.11 -2.21 -10.95
N THR A 75 4.62 -1.57 -12.00
CA THR A 75 3.18 -1.42 -12.23
C THR A 75 2.79 -1.77 -13.66
N GLY A 76 1.54 -2.21 -13.83
CA GLY A 76 1.04 -2.64 -15.13
C GLY A 76 1.50 -4.03 -15.49
N GLY A 77 1.49 -4.36 -16.78
CA GLY A 77 1.86 -5.69 -17.23
C GLY A 77 0.87 -6.75 -16.81
N GLU A 78 1.38 -7.94 -16.53
CA GLU A 78 0.56 -9.09 -16.15
C GLU A 78 1.11 -9.77 -14.91
N LEU A 79 0.21 -10.17 -13.99
CA LEU A 79 0.60 -11.01 -12.87
C LEU A 79 0.92 -12.42 -13.36
N VAL A 80 2.12 -12.88 -13.05
CA VAL A 80 2.54 -14.27 -13.34
C VAL A 80 1.97 -15.17 -12.27
N GLY A 81 1.36 -16.30 -12.67
CA GLY A 81 0.76 -17.22 -11.73
C GLY A 81 -0.41 -16.62 -10.95
N MET A 82 -1.18 -15.76 -11.61
CA MET A 82 -2.27 -15.03 -10.98
C MET A 82 -3.29 -15.97 -10.34
N LYS A 83 -3.68 -15.64 -9.12
CA LYS A 83 -4.78 -16.32 -8.43
C LYS A 83 -5.59 -15.28 -7.64
N LYS A 84 -6.88 -15.54 -7.51
CA LYS A 84 -7.75 -14.67 -6.69
C LYS A 84 -7.43 -14.84 -5.22
N ARG A 85 -7.53 -13.76 -4.46
CA ARG A 85 -7.39 -13.78 -3.01
C ARG A 85 -8.73 -14.16 -2.37
N PRO A 86 -8.69 -14.73 -1.14
CA PRO A 86 -9.94 -15.08 -0.44
C PRO A 86 -10.88 -13.91 -0.18
N ASN A 87 -10.38 -12.68 -0.22
CA ASN A 87 -11.16 -11.48 0.09
C ASN A 87 -11.94 -10.92 -1.12
N GLY A 88 -12.23 -11.72 -2.14
CA GLY A 88 -13.09 -11.31 -3.25
C GLY A 88 -12.37 -11.16 -4.58
N ASP A 89 -12.45 -9.97 -5.20
CA ASP A 89 -11.98 -9.75 -6.57
C ASP A 89 -10.51 -9.36 -6.67
N ASP A 90 -9.80 -9.25 -5.56
CA ASP A 90 -8.37 -8.97 -5.57
C ASP A 90 -7.60 -10.21 -6.03
N ALA A 91 -6.49 -9.97 -6.70
CA ALA A 91 -5.61 -11.03 -7.20
C ALA A 91 -4.18 -10.81 -6.74
N GLU A 92 -3.41 -11.89 -6.69
CA GLU A 92 -1.98 -11.85 -6.45
C GLU A 92 -1.25 -12.72 -7.45
N GLY A 93 0.03 -12.47 -7.62
CA GLY A 93 0.90 -13.28 -8.47
C GLY A 93 2.26 -13.49 -7.81
N SER A 94 3.13 -14.25 -8.46
CA SER A 94 4.51 -14.45 -8.02
C SER A 94 5.42 -13.33 -8.49
N SER A 95 5.09 -12.71 -9.62
CA SER A 95 5.84 -11.60 -10.22
C SER A 95 4.97 -10.84 -11.20
N ILE A 96 5.51 -9.74 -11.75
CA ILE A 96 4.85 -8.98 -12.82
C ILE A 96 5.71 -9.11 -14.08
N LYS A 97 5.08 -9.53 -15.19
CA LYS A 97 5.70 -9.60 -16.50
C LYS A 97 5.39 -8.33 -17.28
N ALA A 98 6.42 -7.73 -17.88
CA ALA A 98 6.29 -6.55 -18.74
C ALA A 98 5.67 -5.33 -18.02
N GLY A 99 5.92 -5.17 -16.73
CA GLY A 99 5.53 -3.99 -15.99
C GLY A 99 6.49 -2.84 -16.20
N SER A 100 6.04 -1.62 -15.89
CA SER A 100 6.86 -0.42 -15.89
C SER A 100 7.50 -0.25 -14.53
N GLU A 101 8.78 0.17 -14.51
CA GLU A 101 9.51 0.41 -13.27
C GLU A 101 9.63 1.90 -13.00
N GLN A 102 9.39 2.29 -11.76
CA GLN A 102 9.51 3.68 -11.32
C GLN A 102 10.21 3.72 -9.95
N PRO A 103 11.44 4.25 -9.90
CA PRO A 103 12.09 4.49 -8.61
C PRO A 103 11.33 5.52 -7.80
N LEU A 104 11.18 5.27 -6.51
CA LEU A 104 10.47 6.13 -5.57
C LEU A 104 11.40 6.51 -4.41
N LYS A 105 11.20 7.72 -3.89
CA LYS A 105 11.88 8.22 -2.69
C LYS A 105 10.93 9.04 -1.85
N GLY A 106 11.36 9.43 -0.66
CA GLY A 106 10.55 10.25 0.23
C GLY A 106 10.05 11.52 -0.45
N GLY A 107 8.75 11.79 -0.30
CA GLY A 107 8.05 12.90 -0.93
C GLY A 107 7.32 12.53 -2.22
N ASP A 108 7.58 11.37 -2.80
CA ASP A 108 6.92 10.94 -4.04
C ASP A 108 5.51 10.41 -3.79
N VAL A 109 4.68 10.52 -4.82
CA VAL A 109 3.31 9.99 -4.82
C VAL A 109 3.16 9.01 -5.97
N LEU A 110 2.62 7.83 -5.67
CA LEU A 110 2.29 6.83 -6.68
C LEU A 110 0.78 6.58 -6.66
N TYR A 111 0.13 6.74 -7.80
CA TYR A 111 -1.28 6.43 -7.96
C TYR A 111 -1.43 5.11 -8.73
N VAL A 112 -2.19 4.16 -8.15
CA VAL A 112 -2.47 2.87 -8.79
C VAL A 112 -3.97 2.73 -8.99
N PRO A 113 -4.47 2.82 -10.24
CA PRO A 113 -5.90 2.67 -10.48
C PRO A 113 -6.36 1.22 -10.32
N PRO A 114 -7.68 0.97 -10.26
CA PRO A 114 -8.20 -0.40 -10.23
C PRO A 114 -7.75 -1.19 -11.44
N GLY A 115 -7.54 -2.50 -11.26
CA GLY A 115 -7.18 -3.40 -12.33
C GLY A 115 -5.73 -3.33 -12.79
N VAL A 116 -4.88 -2.59 -12.08
CA VAL A 116 -3.47 -2.45 -12.44
C VAL A 116 -2.61 -3.27 -11.47
N PRO A 117 -1.87 -4.26 -11.97
CA PRO A 117 -0.90 -5.00 -11.16
C PRO A 117 0.16 -4.06 -10.58
N HIS A 118 0.55 -4.29 -9.33
CA HIS A 118 1.59 -3.48 -8.70
C HIS A 118 2.37 -4.26 -7.65
N GLY A 119 3.63 -3.94 -7.54
CA GLY A 119 4.54 -4.49 -6.54
C GLY A 119 5.75 -3.59 -6.40
N PHE A 120 6.66 -3.99 -5.52
CA PHE A 120 7.86 -3.20 -5.22
C PHE A 120 9.08 -4.11 -5.19
N LYS A 121 10.22 -3.53 -5.56
CA LYS A 121 11.53 -4.18 -5.44
C LYS A 121 12.58 -3.15 -5.03
N ASP A 122 13.82 -3.59 -4.80
CA ASP A 122 14.93 -2.70 -4.43
C ASP A 122 14.58 -1.83 -3.21
N ILE A 123 14.05 -2.46 -2.18
CA ILE A 123 13.47 -1.79 -1.02
C ILE A 123 14.55 -1.47 -0.01
N ALA A 124 14.64 -0.19 0.39
CA ALA A 124 15.60 0.26 1.40
C ALA A 124 14.96 1.29 2.32
N GLY A 125 14.59 0.89 3.53
CA GLY A 125 13.98 1.76 4.54
C GLY A 125 12.69 2.43 4.10
N PHE A 126 11.97 1.82 3.19
CA PHE A 126 10.78 2.39 2.57
C PHE A 126 9.63 2.50 3.57
N ARG A 127 9.12 3.71 3.74
CA ARG A 127 7.95 4.01 4.58
C ARG A 127 6.96 4.83 3.79
N ALA A 128 5.70 4.49 3.88
CA ALA A 128 4.66 5.17 3.12
C ALA A 128 3.32 5.17 3.84
N PHE A 129 2.47 6.11 3.47
CA PHE A 129 1.03 5.97 3.67
C PHE A 129 0.45 5.27 2.45
N LEU A 130 -0.53 4.42 2.68
CA LEU A 130 -1.38 3.89 1.62
C LEU A 130 -2.81 4.35 1.91
N ILE A 131 -3.32 5.23 1.04
CA ILE A 131 -4.70 5.67 1.11
C ILE A 131 -5.45 4.92 0.03
N ARG A 132 -6.50 4.20 0.45
CA ARG A 132 -7.28 3.36 -0.46
C ARG A 132 -8.70 3.87 -0.54
N PHE A 133 -9.23 3.93 -1.76
CA PHE A 133 -10.63 4.26 -2.01
C PHE A 133 -11.29 3.12 -2.77
N ASP A 134 -12.47 2.73 -2.33
CA ASP A 134 -13.32 1.81 -3.10
C ASP A 134 -13.91 2.58 -4.28
N THR A 135 -14.00 1.91 -5.44
CA THR A 135 -14.52 2.50 -6.67
C THR A 135 -15.91 1.95 -7.03
N LYS A 136 -16.47 1.17 -6.13
CA LYS A 136 -17.82 0.64 -6.26
C LYS A 136 -18.67 0.93 -5.04
#